data_be67760ec716e4621fec58a5809cacf0
#
_entry.id   be67760ec716e4621fec58a5809cacf0
#
_cell.length_a   1.000
_cell.length_b   1.000
_cell.length_c   1.000
_cell.angle_alpha   90.00
_cell.angle_beta   90.00
_cell.angle_gamma   90.00
#
_symmetry.space_group_name_H-M   'P 1'
#
loop_
_entity.id
_entity.type
_entity.pdbx_description
1 polymer ?
#
loop_
_entity_poly.entity_id
_entity_poly.type
_entity_poly.pdbx_seq_one_letter_code
_entity_poly.pdbx_strand_id
1 'polypeptide(L)'
;QLHSGARGKAGGVKLCNSHQEIADFCHNLLGNKLVTLQTGPEGKMVSSIYVEEASDIAKELYFSIVLDRATQKVTLIASTEGGMDIEKVAEETPEKISKIMIDPAVGMQPFQARQLAFTSDIPNEVVGAASRAVMKCYRAFRDTDANLLEINPLILTTDNKVMAIDAKMTFDENALYRRPEILEFRDKTQ
;
A
#
# COMPACT_ATOMS: atom_id res chain seq x y z
N GLN A 1 7.45 4.93 6.78
CA GLN A 1 8.41 4.38 7.74
C GLN A 1 8.99 3.08 7.17
N LEU A 2 10.14 3.23 6.58
CA LEU A 2 10.92 2.13 6.04
C LEU A 2 11.32 1.18 7.18
N HIS A 3 11.29 -0.12 6.93
CA HIS A 3 11.71 -1.16 7.87
C HIS A 3 10.88 -1.32 9.16
N SER A 4 9.63 -0.90 9.18
CA SER A 4 8.72 -1.06 10.32
C SER A 4 7.36 -1.64 9.93
N GLY A 5 7.33 -2.61 9.02
CA GLY A 5 6.12 -3.34 8.67
C GLY A 5 5.50 -4.05 9.88
N ALA A 6 4.23 -4.44 9.76
CA ALA A 6 3.45 -5.08 10.84
C ALA A 6 3.33 -4.24 12.13
N ARG A 7 3.35 -2.92 12.01
CA ARG A 7 3.24 -1.97 13.14
C ARG A 7 2.00 -2.20 14.00
N GLY A 8 0.86 -2.53 13.38
CA GLY A 8 -0.37 -2.82 14.10
C GLY A 8 -0.21 -3.96 15.10
N LYS A 9 0.42 -5.08 14.68
CA LYS A 9 0.69 -6.24 15.55
C LYS A 9 1.68 -5.91 16.68
N ALA A 10 2.54 -4.92 16.47
CA ALA A 10 3.53 -4.47 17.46
C ALA A 10 3.02 -3.35 18.37
N GLY A 11 1.74 -2.99 18.30
CA GLY A 11 1.16 -1.91 19.10
C GLY A 11 1.49 -0.49 18.60
N GLY A 12 2.01 -0.35 17.37
CA GLY A 12 2.34 0.94 16.77
C GLY A 12 1.16 1.63 16.06
N VAL A 13 -0.04 1.01 16.06
CA VAL A 13 -1.27 1.57 15.49
C VAL A 13 -2.39 1.39 16.50
N LYS A 14 -3.16 2.45 16.74
CA LYS A 14 -4.29 2.44 17.68
C LYS A 14 -5.43 3.28 17.15
N LEU A 15 -6.65 2.75 17.21
CA LEU A 15 -7.87 3.51 17.03
C LEU A 15 -8.18 4.24 18.34
N CYS A 16 -8.34 5.55 18.27
CA CYS A 16 -8.66 6.41 19.43
C CYS A 16 -10.01 7.09 19.22
N ASN A 17 -10.78 7.20 20.31
CA ASN A 17 -12.12 7.80 20.30
C ASN A 17 -12.14 9.21 20.89
N SER A 18 -11.01 9.72 21.37
CA SER A 18 -10.89 11.06 21.95
C SER A 18 -9.49 11.64 21.75
N HIS A 19 -9.40 12.96 21.80
CA HIS A 19 -8.10 13.66 21.75
C HIS A 19 -7.18 13.27 22.93
N GLN A 20 -7.75 12.96 24.10
CA GLN A 20 -6.98 12.51 25.24
C GLN A 20 -6.33 11.15 24.98
N GLU A 21 -7.06 10.20 24.41
CA GLU A 21 -6.51 8.90 24.04
C GLU A 21 -5.39 9.02 22.99
N ILE A 22 -5.53 9.95 22.04
CA ILE A 22 -4.48 10.23 21.06
C ILE A 22 -3.24 10.75 21.77
N ALA A 23 -3.38 11.74 22.65
CA ALA A 23 -2.28 12.33 23.40
C ALA A 23 -1.55 11.30 24.26
N ASP A 24 -2.30 10.45 24.99
CA ASP A 24 -1.74 9.39 25.83
C ASP A 24 -0.99 8.35 25.00
N PHE A 25 -1.55 7.94 23.87
CA PHE A 25 -0.90 7.00 22.96
C PHE A 25 0.39 7.59 22.37
N CYS A 26 0.34 8.85 21.92
CA CYS A 26 1.52 9.54 21.39
C CYS A 26 2.63 9.67 22.44
N HIS A 27 2.25 10.03 23.69
CA HIS A 27 3.20 10.15 24.80
C HIS A 27 3.89 8.82 25.13
N ASN A 28 3.16 7.72 25.06
CA ASN A 28 3.68 6.38 25.34
C ASN A 28 4.57 5.84 24.21
N LEU A 29 4.39 6.31 22.98
CA LEU A 29 5.09 5.76 21.82
C LEU A 29 6.26 6.61 21.35
N LEU A 30 6.14 7.95 21.40
CA LEU A 30 7.20 8.86 20.98
C LEU A 30 8.45 8.72 21.86
N GLY A 31 9.62 8.65 21.22
CA GLY A 31 10.90 8.48 21.91
C GLY A 31 11.14 7.06 22.43
N ASN A 32 10.20 6.14 22.28
CA ASN A 32 10.35 4.73 22.63
C ASN A 32 10.63 3.86 21.39
N LYS A 33 11.16 2.68 21.63
CA LYS A 33 11.46 1.72 20.55
C LYS A 33 10.24 0.88 20.22
N LEU A 34 9.90 0.81 18.95
CA LEU A 34 8.92 -0.14 18.43
C LEU A 34 9.66 -1.35 17.83
N VAL A 35 9.33 -2.54 18.35
CA VAL A 35 9.89 -3.82 17.89
C VAL A 35 8.88 -4.48 16.97
N THR A 36 9.28 -4.72 15.72
CA THR A 36 8.48 -5.45 14.73
C THR A 36 9.33 -6.59 14.15
N LEU A 37 8.70 -7.47 13.36
CA LEU A 37 9.45 -8.55 12.67
C LEU A 37 10.54 -7.99 11.75
N GLN A 38 10.30 -6.82 11.14
CA GLN A 38 11.26 -6.19 10.23
C GLN A 38 12.37 -5.41 10.93
N THR A 39 12.09 -4.86 12.13
CA THR A 39 13.11 -4.12 12.89
C THR A 39 14.04 -5.02 13.66
N GLY A 40 13.67 -6.30 13.84
CA GLY A 40 14.38 -7.21 14.72
C GLY A 40 14.26 -6.82 16.20
N PRO A 41 14.97 -7.54 17.10
CA PRO A 41 14.88 -7.34 18.56
C PRO A 41 15.40 -5.97 19.01
N GLU A 42 16.27 -5.34 18.25
CA GLU A 42 16.79 -3.99 18.54
C GLU A 42 15.70 -2.92 18.50
N GLY A 43 14.65 -3.13 17.70
CA GLY A 43 13.57 -2.15 17.48
C GLY A 43 14.04 -0.90 16.76
N LYS A 44 13.09 -0.04 16.41
CA LYS A 44 13.38 1.32 15.90
C LYS A 44 12.72 2.37 16.78
N MET A 45 13.46 3.45 17.04
CA MET A 45 12.94 4.58 17.79
C MET A 45 11.82 5.27 17.00
N VAL A 46 10.71 5.54 17.65
CA VAL A 46 9.59 6.28 17.07
C VAL A 46 9.86 7.77 17.23
N SER A 47 10.19 8.43 16.12
CA SER A 47 10.48 9.87 16.09
C SER A 47 9.25 10.73 15.76
N SER A 48 8.25 10.12 15.09
CA SER A 48 7.03 10.82 14.68
C SER A 48 5.84 9.86 14.65
N ILE A 49 4.65 10.42 14.84
CA ILE A 49 3.38 9.69 14.75
C ILE A 49 2.49 10.43 13.77
N TYR A 50 1.84 9.66 12.90
CA TYR A 50 0.83 10.16 12.01
C TYR A 50 -0.55 9.93 12.61
N VAL A 51 -1.37 10.98 12.64
CA VAL A 51 -2.76 10.94 13.14
C VAL A 51 -3.69 11.31 11.99
N GLU A 52 -4.66 10.47 11.74
CA GLU A 52 -5.66 10.69 10.70
C GLU A 52 -7.07 10.34 11.19
N GLU A 53 -8.07 10.83 10.49
CA GLU A 53 -9.46 10.47 10.74
C GLU A 53 -9.68 8.99 10.37
N ALA A 54 -10.37 8.26 11.25
CA ALA A 54 -10.69 6.87 10.98
C ALA A 54 -11.72 6.76 9.84
N SER A 55 -11.51 5.79 8.96
CA SER A 55 -12.42 5.51 7.86
C SER A 55 -13.38 4.36 8.23
N ASP A 56 -14.65 4.50 7.83
CA ASP A 56 -15.64 3.43 7.96
C ASP A 56 -15.40 2.40 6.84
N ILE A 57 -14.68 1.33 7.18
CA ILE A 57 -14.23 0.31 6.23
C ILE A 57 -15.35 -0.70 5.99
N ALA A 58 -15.78 -0.84 4.73
CA ALA A 58 -16.69 -1.90 4.29
C ALA A 58 -15.92 -3.15 3.80
N LYS A 59 -14.78 -2.94 3.12
CA LYS A 59 -13.95 -4.03 2.59
C LYS A 59 -12.49 -3.61 2.53
N GLU A 60 -11.60 -4.52 2.88
CA GLU A 60 -10.16 -4.38 2.70
C GLU A 60 -9.67 -5.22 1.53
N LEU A 61 -8.82 -4.65 0.70
CA LEU A 61 -8.22 -5.28 -0.46
C LEU A 61 -6.71 -5.11 -0.40
N TYR A 62 -6.00 -6.07 -0.95
CA TYR A 62 -4.60 -5.91 -1.30
C TYR A 62 -4.48 -5.41 -2.75
N PHE A 63 -3.62 -4.46 -2.99
CA PHE A 63 -3.28 -4.01 -4.33
C PHE A 63 -1.79 -3.70 -4.45
N SER A 64 -1.14 -4.23 -5.48
CA SER A 64 0.25 -3.84 -5.78
C SER A 64 0.53 -3.80 -7.28
N ILE A 65 1.59 -3.08 -7.62
CA ILE A 65 2.19 -3.03 -8.95
C ILE A 65 3.67 -3.34 -8.79
N VAL A 66 4.14 -4.32 -9.51
CA VAL A 66 5.53 -4.78 -9.45
C VAL A 66 6.11 -4.92 -10.86
N LEU A 67 7.42 -4.75 -10.95
CA LEU A 67 8.16 -5.16 -12.14
C LEU A 67 8.50 -6.65 -12.02
N ASP A 68 7.78 -7.48 -12.76
CA ASP A 68 8.07 -8.91 -12.83
C ASP A 68 9.26 -9.17 -13.76
N ARG A 69 10.37 -9.55 -13.16
CA ARG A 69 11.62 -9.80 -13.89
C ARG A 69 11.57 -11.06 -14.73
N ALA A 70 10.76 -12.04 -14.35
CA ALA A 70 10.65 -13.30 -15.08
C ALA A 70 9.93 -13.10 -16.41
N THR A 71 8.86 -12.32 -16.42
CA THR A 71 8.08 -12.00 -17.61
C THR A 71 8.51 -10.71 -18.30
N GLN A 72 9.38 -9.91 -17.68
CA GLN A 72 9.80 -8.57 -18.12
C GLN A 72 8.61 -7.61 -18.35
N LYS A 73 7.56 -7.77 -17.53
CA LYS A 73 6.34 -6.97 -17.61
C LYS A 73 6.02 -6.32 -16.28
N VAL A 74 5.29 -5.22 -16.34
CA VAL A 74 4.64 -4.67 -15.16
C VAL A 74 3.44 -5.55 -14.83
N THR A 75 3.36 -6.03 -13.60
CA THR A 75 2.27 -6.90 -13.15
C THR A 75 1.50 -6.21 -12.05
N LEU A 76 0.18 -6.10 -12.25
CA LEU A 76 -0.75 -5.69 -11.21
C LEU A 76 -1.20 -6.95 -10.46
N ILE A 77 -1.22 -6.86 -9.14
CA ILE A 77 -1.66 -7.93 -8.25
C ILE A 77 -2.74 -7.35 -7.36
N ALA A 78 -3.85 -8.04 -7.25
CA ALA A 78 -4.90 -7.69 -6.31
C ALA A 78 -5.41 -8.95 -5.60
N SER A 79 -5.84 -8.77 -4.34
CA SER A 79 -6.47 -9.84 -3.57
C SER A 79 -7.62 -9.28 -2.74
N THR A 80 -8.61 -10.13 -2.50
CA THR A 80 -9.72 -9.86 -1.57
C THR A 80 -9.29 -9.94 -0.09
N GLU A 81 -8.06 -10.40 0.18
CA GLU A 81 -7.46 -10.51 1.51
C GLU A 81 -6.56 -9.29 1.78
N GLY A 82 -7.19 -8.15 2.08
CA GLY A 82 -6.47 -6.95 2.50
C GLY A 82 -5.99 -7.02 3.95
N GLY A 83 -4.99 -6.20 4.32
CA GLY A 83 -4.42 -6.17 5.66
C GLY A 83 -3.58 -7.40 6.03
N MET A 84 -3.45 -8.36 5.13
CA MET A 84 -2.68 -9.60 5.31
C MET A 84 -1.36 -9.56 4.53
N ASP A 85 -0.47 -10.48 4.90
CA ASP A 85 0.77 -10.75 4.20
C ASP A 85 0.46 -11.50 2.89
N ILE A 86 0.77 -10.89 1.75
CA ILE A 86 0.39 -11.43 0.43
C ILE A 86 1.13 -12.73 0.10
N GLU A 87 2.32 -12.93 0.62
CA GLU A 87 3.08 -14.17 0.47
C GLU A 87 2.33 -15.33 1.11
N LYS A 88 1.75 -15.11 2.29
CA LYS A 88 0.93 -16.10 2.98
C LYS A 88 -0.37 -16.40 2.20
N VAL A 89 -1.02 -15.38 1.65
CA VAL A 89 -2.21 -15.56 0.80
C VAL A 89 -1.85 -16.37 -0.45
N ALA A 90 -0.67 -16.12 -1.03
CA ALA A 90 -0.20 -16.87 -2.20
C ALA A 90 0.06 -18.36 -1.92
N GLU A 91 0.45 -18.70 -0.70
CA GLU A 91 0.68 -20.08 -0.27
C GLU A 91 -0.62 -20.79 0.11
N GLU A 92 -1.50 -20.13 0.86
CA GLU A 92 -2.69 -20.76 1.45
C GLU A 92 -3.92 -20.70 0.53
N THR A 93 -4.11 -19.59 -0.20
CA THR A 93 -5.31 -19.30 -1.00
C THR A 93 -4.98 -18.59 -2.30
N PRO A 94 -4.16 -19.18 -3.19
CA PRO A 94 -3.69 -18.54 -4.43
C PRO A 94 -4.83 -18.14 -5.38
N GLU A 95 -5.98 -18.78 -5.29
CA GLU A 95 -7.19 -18.46 -6.08
C GLU A 95 -7.78 -17.08 -5.73
N LYS A 96 -7.45 -16.53 -4.57
CA LYS A 96 -7.85 -15.17 -4.16
C LYS A 96 -6.96 -14.07 -4.73
N ILE A 97 -5.91 -14.44 -5.46
CA ILE A 97 -4.98 -13.51 -6.08
C ILE A 97 -5.28 -13.37 -7.56
N SER A 98 -5.60 -12.17 -7.98
CA SER A 98 -5.75 -11.77 -9.38
C SER A 98 -4.48 -11.10 -9.87
N LYS A 99 -3.99 -11.50 -11.05
CA LYS A 99 -2.81 -10.90 -11.68
C LYS A 99 -3.14 -10.44 -13.09
N ILE A 100 -2.71 -9.23 -13.43
CA ILE A 100 -2.82 -8.66 -14.79
C ILE A 100 -1.45 -8.18 -15.22
N MET A 101 -0.95 -8.73 -16.30
CA MET A 101 0.31 -8.31 -16.91
C MET A 101 0.05 -7.20 -17.92
N ILE A 102 0.85 -6.14 -17.84
CA ILE A 102 0.79 -4.98 -18.72
C ILE A 102 1.96 -5.02 -19.69
N ASP A 103 1.65 -4.93 -20.95
CA ASP A 103 2.66 -4.78 -21.99
C ASP A 103 3.27 -3.37 -21.90
N PRO A 104 4.58 -3.23 -21.69
CA PRO A 104 5.21 -1.94 -21.52
C PRO A 104 5.13 -1.05 -22.78
N ALA A 105 4.99 -1.63 -23.98
CA ALA A 105 4.86 -0.87 -25.22
C ALA A 105 3.48 -0.22 -25.36
N VAL A 106 2.43 -0.85 -24.83
CA VAL A 106 1.05 -0.36 -24.92
C VAL A 106 0.64 0.41 -23.68
N GLY A 107 1.20 0.02 -22.53
CA GLY A 107 0.79 0.51 -21.22
C GLY A 107 -0.58 -0.03 -20.78
N MET A 108 -0.97 0.33 -19.57
CA MET A 108 -2.23 -0.12 -19.01
C MET A 108 -3.44 0.51 -19.68
N GLN A 109 -4.41 -0.33 -20.05
CA GLN A 109 -5.66 0.09 -20.65
C GLN A 109 -6.82 0.10 -19.63
N PRO A 110 -7.83 0.98 -19.78
CA PRO A 110 -8.94 1.08 -18.84
C PRO A 110 -9.73 -0.22 -18.64
N PHE A 111 -9.81 -1.09 -19.66
CA PHE A 111 -10.50 -2.37 -19.53
C PHE A 111 -9.77 -3.33 -18.57
N GLN A 112 -8.43 -3.26 -18.51
CA GLN A 112 -7.62 -4.07 -17.59
C GLN A 112 -7.86 -3.65 -16.14
N ALA A 113 -8.00 -2.34 -15.88
CA ALA A 113 -8.37 -1.84 -14.56
C ALA A 113 -9.77 -2.33 -14.14
N ARG A 114 -10.74 -2.33 -15.07
CA ARG A 114 -12.07 -2.88 -14.80
C ARG A 114 -12.04 -4.38 -14.58
N GLN A 115 -11.27 -5.12 -15.37
CA GLN A 115 -11.09 -6.56 -15.19
C GLN A 115 -10.56 -6.86 -13.78
N LEU A 116 -9.53 -6.13 -13.33
CA LEU A 116 -8.99 -6.31 -11.98
C LEU A 116 -10.05 -6.02 -10.90
N ALA A 117 -10.83 -4.95 -11.06
CA ALA A 117 -11.90 -4.61 -10.13
C ALA A 117 -12.97 -5.72 -10.04
N PHE A 118 -13.36 -6.30 -11.15
CA PHE A 118 -14.32 -7.42 -11.16
C PHE A 118 -13.76 -8.69 -10.52
N THR A 119 -12.52 -9.05 -10.82
CA THR A 119 -11.88 -10.23 -10.23
C THR A 119 -11.54 -10.06 -8.74
N SER A 120 -11.54 -8.83 -8.24
CA SER A 120 -11.36 -8.51 -6.81
C SER A 120 -12.70 -8.39 -6.06
N ASP A 121 -13.80 -8.84 -6.67
CA ASP A 121 -15.13 -8.85 -6.05
C ASP A 121 -15.55 -7.45 -5.54
N ILE A 122 -15.29 -6.41 -6.35
CA ILE A 122 -15.69 -5.03 -6.07
C ILE A 122 -17.14 -4.84 -6.54
N PRO A 123 -18.02 -4.26 -5.72
CA PRO A 123 -19.41 -3.98 -6.11
C PRO A 123 -19.49 -3.15 -7.41
N ASN A 124 -20.46 -3.51 -8.27
CA ASN A 124 -20.59 -2.91 -9.61
C ASN A 124 -20.63 -1.38 -9.61
N GLU A 125 -21.29 -0.78 -8.63
CA GLU A 125 -21.41 0.66 -8.44
C GLU A 125 -20.08 1.35 -8.18
N VAL A 126 -19.07 0.61 -7.65
CA VAL A 126 -17.76 1.13 -7.27
C VAL A 126 -16.67 0.77 -8.29
N VAL A 127 -16.92 -0.16 -9.23
CA VAL A 127 -15.95 -0.59 -10.25
C VAL A 127 -15.35 0.61 -11.00
N GLY A 128 -16.16 1.62 -11.32
CA GLY A 128 -15.68 2.82 -12.00
C GLY A 128 -14.70 3.64 -11.16
N ALA A 129 -14.95 3.78 -9.87
CA ALA A 129 -14.05 4.48 -8.94
C ALA A 129 -12.76 3.69 -8.72
N ALA A 130 -12.86 2.39 -8.47
CA ALA A 130 -11.73 1.48 -8.31
C ALA A 130 -10.83 1.46 -9.55
N SER A 131 -11.42 1.35 -10.74
CA SER A 131 -10.67 1.39 -12.00
C SER A 131 -9.91 2.70 -12.19
N ARG A 132 -10.50 3.84 -11.84
CA ARG A 132 -9.79 5.14 -11.88
C ARG A 132 -8.66 5.21 -10.88
N ALA A 133 -8.83 4.65 -9.67
CA ALA A 133 -7.78 4.59 -8.66
C ALA A 133 -6.60 3.74 -9.17
N VAL A 134 -6.87 2.54 -9.68
CA VAL A 134 -5.85 1.65 -10.25
C VAL A 134 -5.09 2.31 -11.40
N MET A 135 -5.79 3.01 -12.31
CA MET A 135 -5.15 3.76 -13.41
C MET A 135 -4.24 4.88 -12.91
N LYS A 136 -4.64 5.57 -11.82
CA LYS A 136 -3.80 6.61 -11.19
C LYS A 136 -2.56 5.99 -10.54
N CYS A 137 -2.72 4.87 -9.85
CA CYS A 137 -1.59 4.12 -9.26
C CYS A 137 -0.60 3.67 -10.33
N TYR A 138 -1.09 3.13 -11.45
CA TYR A 138 -0.22 2.76 -12.57
C TYR A 138 0.52 3.96 -13.16
N ARG A 139 -0.16 5.11 -13.31
CA ARG A 139 0.50 6.33 -13.76
C ARG A 139 1.58 6.77 -12.77
N ALA A 140 1.27 6.82 -11.47
CA ALA A 140 2.23 7.16 -10.44
C ALA A 140 3.46 6.22 -10.49
N PHE A 141 3.22 4.91 -10.56
CA PHE A 141 4.27 3.89 -10.68
C PHE A 141 5.21 4.17 -11.86
N ARG A 142 4.64 4.40 -13.05
CA ARG A 142 5.41 4.63 -14.26
C ARG A 142 6.12 5.98 -14.26
N ASP A 143 5.42 7.05 -13.87
CA ASP A 143 5.91 8.42 -13.97
C ASP A 143 6.98 8.74 -12.92
N THR A 144 7.13 7.90 -11.88
CA THR A 144 8.17 8.03 -10.84
C THR A 144 9.29 7.01 -10.96
N ASP A 145 9.29 6.19 -12.00
CA ASP A 145 10.24 5.07 -12.17
C ASP A 145 10.25 4.14 -10.93
N ALA A 146 9.06 3.85 -10.40
CA ALA A 146 8.93 2.92 -9.30
C ALA A 146 9.13 1.47 -9.77
N ASN A 147 9.66 0.62 -8.91
CA ASN A 147 9.76 -0.82 -9.12
C ASN A 147 8.79 -1.63 -8.25
N LEU A 148 8.20 -0.97 -7.23
CA LEU A 148 7.11 -1.47 -6.41
C LEU A 148 6.19 -0.31 -6.03
N LEU A 149 4.89 -0.55 -6.14
CA LEU A 149 3.84 0.22 -5.45
C LEU A 149 2.93 -0.80 -4.77
N GLU A 150 2.75 -0.69 -3.48
CA GLU A 150 1.90 -1.56 -2.69
C GLU A 150 0.95 -0.72 -1.85
N ILE A 151 -0.32 -1.08 -1.85
CA ILE A 151 -1.36 -0.49 -1.02
C ILE A 151 -2.00 -1.64 -0.24
N ASN A 152 -1.78 -1.66 1.07
CA ASN A 152 -2.26 -2.75 1.92
C ASN A 152 -2.64 -2.24 3.31
N PRO A 153 -3.95 -1.99 3.54
CA PRO A 153 -5.05 -2.24 2.61
C PRO A 153 -5.39 -1.06 1.67
N LEU A 154 -5.88 -1.41 0.49
CA LEU A 154 -6.74 -0.55 -0.30
C LEU A 154 -8.17 -0.77 0.19
N ILE A 155 -8.83 0.25 0.70
CA ILE A 155 -10.15 0.08 1.29
C ILE A 155 -11.28 0.55 0.39
N LEU A 156 -12.41 -0.13 0.56
CA LEU A 156 -13.71 0.34 0.16
C LEU A 156 -14.46 0.79 1.40
N THR A 157 -14.89 2.03 1.44
CA THR A 157 -15.64 2.59 2.56
C THR A 157 -17.14 2.28 2.44
N THR A 158 -17.86 2.42 3.56
CA THR A 158 -19.31 2.20 3.60
C THR A 158 -20.09 3.20 2.74
N ASP A 159 -19.50 4.37 2.42
CA ASP A 159 -20.05 5.37 1.50
C ASP A 159 -19.53 5.21 0.05
N ASN A 160 -19.05 4.01 -0.30
CA ASN A 160 -18.62 3.61 -1.65
C ASN A 160 -17.42 4.41 -2.21
N LYS A 161 -16.53 4.88 -1.36
CA LYS A 161 -15.26 5.47 -1.76
C LYS A 161 -14.15 4.44 -1.78
N VAL A 162 -13.16 4.64 -2.65
CA VAL A 162 -11.93 3.84 -2.70
C VAL A 162 -10.79 4.69 -2.16
N MET A 163 -10.14 4.21 -1.12
CA MET A 163 -9.07 4.95 -0.42
C MET A 163 -7.86 4.04 -0.17
N ALA A 164 -6.68 4.63 -0.26
CA ALA A 164 -5.44 4.03 0.20
C ALA A 164 -5.17 4.50 1.64
N ILE A 165 -5.17 3.58 2.59
CA ILE A 165 -4.84 3.90 4.00
C ILE A 165 -3.33 3.90 4.20
N ASP A 166 -2.65 2.91 3.64
CA ASP A 166 -1.19 2.83 3.67
C ASP A 166 -0.68 2.55 2.26
N ALA A 167 0.45 3.15 1.93
CA ALA A 167 1.10 2.94 0.65
C ALA A 167 2.61 2.83 0.83
N LYS A 168 3.20 1.84 0.18
CA LYS A 168 4.63 1.66 0.09
C LYS A 168 5.06 1.76 -1.37
N MET A 169 6.03 2.63 -1.63
CA MET A 169 6.65 2.73 -2.95
C MET A 169 8.16 2.56 -2.82
N THR A 170 8.74 1.84 -3.75
CA THR A 170 10.20 1.80 -3.96
C THR A 170 10.50 2.24 -5.39
N PHE A 171 11.56 2.99 -5.52
CA PHE A 171 11.94 3.64 -6.78
C PHE A 171 13.21 2.99 -7.33
N ASP A 172 13.39 3.03 -8.63
CA ASP A 172 14.63 2.58 -9.26
C ASP A 172 15.76 3.59 -8.95
N GLU A 173 16.74 3.16 -8.18
CA GLU A 173 17.88 3.99 -7.81
C GLU A 173 18.66 4.48 -9.05
N ASN A 174 18.68 3.69 -10.13
CA ASN A 174 19.33 4.07 -11.38
C ASN A 174 18.57 5.18 -12.14
N ALA A 175 17.31 5.44 -11.78
CA ALA A 175 16.50 6.50 -12.38
C ALA A 175 16.50 7.81 -11.57
N LEU A 176 17.03 7.81 -10.35
CA LEU A 176 16.96 8.97 -9.44
C LEU A 176 17.61 10.24 -10.01
N TYR A 177 18.61 10.10 -10.88
CA TYR A 177 19.26 11.26 -11.53
C TYR A 177 18.30 12.12 -12.36
N ARG A 178 17.19 11.50 -12.86
CA ARG A 178 16.14 12.18 -13.62
C ARG A 178 14.87 12.44 -12.81
N ARG A 179 14.88 12.13 -11.51
CA ARG A 179 13.75 12.26 -10.57
C ARG A 179 14.16 13.04 -9.33
N PRO A 180 14.53 14.34 -9.47
CA PRO A 180 14.96 15.13 -8.33
C PRO A 180 13.86 15.25 -7.28
N GLU A 181 12.57 15.25 -7.68
CA GLU A 181 11.42 15.28 -6.79
C GLU A 181 11.36 14.06 -5.85
N ILE A 182 11.84 12.90 -6.30
CA ILE A 182 11.90 11.69 -5.47
C ILE A 182 13.05 11.79 -4.46
N LEU A 183 14.15 12.41 -4.83
CA LEU A 183 15.29 12.62 -3.92
C LEU A 183 14.92 13.54 -2.74
N GLU A 184 13.96 14.44 -2.92
CA GLU A 184 13.47 15.33 -1.85
C GLU A 184 12.73 14.56 -0.74
N PHE A 185 12.18 13.38 -1.03
CA PHE A 185 11.55 12.52 -0.02
C PHE A 185 12.55 11.83 0.90
N ARG A 186 13.85 11.90 0.59
CA ARG A 186 14.87 11.28 1.41
C ARG A 186 14.96 11.96 2.77
N ASP A 187 14.77 11.20 3.83
CA ASP A 187 15.00 11.67 5.18
C ASP A 187 16.50 11.92 5.40
N LYS A 188 16.88 13.17 5.57
CA LYS A 188 18.29 13.57 5.77
C LYS A 188 18.76 13.34 7.21
N THR A 189 17.88 12.89 8.10
CA THR A 189 18.18 12.63 9.51
C THR A 189 18.44 11.15 9.81
N GLN A 190 18.35 10.29 8.79
CA GLN A 190 18.65 8.85 8.89
C GLN A 190 19.96 8.48 8.19
#